data_a7bf0ab2fbc446102250fe07d4784c3d
#
_entry.id   a7bf0ab2fbc446102250fe07d4784c3d
#
_cell.length_a   1.000
_cell.length_b   1.000
_cell.length_c   1.000
_cell.angle_alpha   90.00
_cell.angle_beta   90.00
_cell.angle_gamma   90.00
#
_symmetry.space_group_name_H-M   'P 1'
#
loop_
_entity.id
_entity.type
_entity.pdbx_description
1 polymer ?
#
loop_
_entity_poly.entity_id
_entity_poly.type
_entity_poly.pdbx_seq_one_letter_code
_entity_poly.pdbx_strand_id
1 'polypeptide(L)'
;MKSSWIFLSPHLDDAVLSCGGMIYELTRTGHYVEVWTVFAGDPPAGSRPPFALSLEERWQNGPQAVAARRLEDAAACAHIGASAVHFDLPDCIYRRLPDGQPLINSEDDLWQPIPEGEYPRVVELTSQLETRLTENYQL
;
A
#
# COMPACT_ATOMS: atom_id res chain seq x y z
N MET A 1 -2.04 5.16 29.94
CA MET A 1 -1.10 5.92 29.10
C MET A 1 -1.58 5.89 27.64
N LYS A 2 -1.50 7.01 26.94
CA LYS A 2 -1.76 7.06 25.48
C LYS A 2 -0.50 6.61 24.74
N SER A 3 -0.66 5.77 23.76
CA SER A 3 0.44 5.25 22.91
C SER A 3 0.17 5.54 21.45
N SER A 4 1.21 5.58 20.65
CA SER A 4 1.12 5.62 19.19
C SER A 4 1.24 4.21 18.63
N TRP A 5 0.42 3.90 17.64
CA TRP A 5 0.36 2.61 16.97
C TRP A 5 0.50 2.81 15.45
N ILE A 6 1.27 1.97 14.83
CA ILE A 6 1.41 1.93 13.38
C ILE A 6 0.94 0.56 12.88
N PHE A 7 0.00 0.55 11.96
CA PHE A 7 -0.42 -0.63 11.23
C PHE A 7 0.17 -0.57 9.82
N LEU A 8 1.07 -1.49 9.52
CA LEU A 8 1.65 -1.59 8.18
C LEU A 8 0.69 -2.37 7.28
N SER A 9 0.22 -1.72 6.23
CA SER A 9 -0.70 -2.27 5.23
C SER A 9 0.06 -2.49 3.93
N PRO A 10 0.11 -3.70 3.37
CA PRO A 10 0.74 -3.92 2.07
C PRO A 10 0.05 -3.11 0.98
N HIS A 11 -1.27 -3.21 0.86
CA HIS A 11 -2.06 -2.51 -0.14
C HIS A 11 -3.16 -1.68 0.52
N LEU A 12 -3.84 -0.89 -0.29
CA LEU A 12 -5.01 -0.12 0.11
C LEU A 12 -6.11 -1.05 0.64
N ASP A 13 -6.76 -0.66 1.74
CA ASP A 13 -7.83 -1.36 2.46
C ASP A 13 -7.41 -2.57 3.31
N ASP A 14 -6.24 -3.18 3.13
CA ASP A 14 -5.85 -4.42 3.81
C ASP A 14 -5.89 -4.30 5.34
N ALA A 15 -5.35 -3.23 5.91
CA ALA A 15 -5.32 -3.05 7.36
C ALA A 15 -6.73 -2.82 7.93
N VAL A 16 -7.57 -2.07 7.22
CA VAL A 16 -8.95 -1.81 7.67
C VAL A 16 -9.78 -3.08 7.61
N LEU A 17 -9.65 -3.88 6.56
CA LEU A 17 -10.36 -5.16 6.42
C LEU A 17 -9.89 -6.19 7.45
N SER A 18 -8.59 -6.26 7.72
CA SER A 18 -8.03 -7.28 8.60
C SER A 18 -8.01 -6.89 10.08
N CYS A 19 -7.77 -5.61 10.38
CA CYS A 19 -7.51 -5.10 11.73
C CYS A 19 -8.45 -3.95 12.15
N GLY A 20 -9.44 -3.58 11.33
CA GLY A 20 -10.29 -2.41 11.56
C GLY A 20 -10.96 -2.37 12.93
N GLY A 21 -11.44 -3.52 13.44
CA GLY A 21 -12.01 -3.60 14.77
C GLY A 21 -10.99 -3.28 15.88
N MET A 22 -9.76 -3.76 15.76
CA MET A 22 -8.68 -3.45 16.71
C MET A 22 -8.26 -1.98 16.62
N ILE A 23 -8.14 -1.44 15.42
CA ILE A 23 -7.82 -0.03 15.18
C ILE A 23 -8.90 0.86 15.83
N TYR A 24 -10.17 0.56 15.60
CA TYR A 24 -11.30 1.28 16.18
C TYR A 24 -11.25 1.27 17.73
N GLU A 25 -10.99 0.13 18.36
CA GLU A 25 -10.87 0.04 19.81
C GLU A 25 -9.70 0.87 20.35
N LEU A 26 -8.56 0.86 19.69
CA LEU A 26 -7.40 1.67 20.07
C LEU A 26 -7.72 3.17 19.97
N THR A 27 -8.30 3.63 18.87
CA THR A 27 -8.66 5.04 18.70
C THR A 27 -9.75 5.49 19.67
N ARG A 28 -10.78 4.66 19.88
CA ARG A 28 -11.85 4.94 20.85
C ARG A 28 -11.34 5.05 22.29
N THR A 29 -10.28 4.32 22.64
CA THR A 29 -9.64 4.39 23.97
C THR A 29 -8.59 5.51 24.06
N GLY A 30 -8.44 6.30 23.00
CA GLY A 30 -7.65 7.52 22.96
C GLY A 30 -6.19 7.32 22.58
N HIS A 31 -5.84 6.17 22.00
CA HIS A 31 -4.55 5.96 21.36
C HIS A 31 -4.50 6.69 20.01
N TYR A 32 -3.29 7.10 19.61
CA TYR A 32 -3.04 7.60 18.26
C TYR A 32 -2.70 6.43 17.33
N VAL A 33 -3.37 6.34 16.18
CA VAL A 33 -3.17 5.24 15.24
C VAL A 33 -2.93 5.78 13.85
N GLU A 34 -1.88 5.30 13.21
CA GLU A 34 -1.61 5.48 11.78
C GLU A 34 -1.70 4.15 11.04
N VAL A 35 -2.26 4.17 9.84
CA VAL A 35 -2.19 3.08 8.87
C VAL A 35 -1.24 3.50 7.76
N TRP A 36 -0.13 2.77 7.62
CA TRP A 36 0.90 3.02 6.62
C TRP A 36 0.73 2.04 5.47
N THR A 37 0.17 2.52 4.36
CA THR A 37 -0.04 1.71 3.17
C THR A 37 1.14 1.82 2.22
N VAL A 38 1.83 0.69 1.99
CA VAL A 38 3.11 0.61 1.27
C VAL A 38 2.92 0.81 -0.23
N PHE A 39 2.09 -0.02 -0.86
CA PHE A 39 1.91 0.01 -2.31
C PHE A 39 0.68 0.84 -2.69
N ALA A 40 0.77 2.14 -2.46
CA ALA A 40 -0.28 3.11 -2.73
C ALA A 40 0.08 4.13 -3.82
N GLY A 41 1.26 4.00 -4.43
CA GLY A 41 1.77 4.91 -5.45
C GLY A 41 1.06 4.80 -6.78
N ASP A 42 1.11 5.88 -7.56
CA ASP A 42 0.53 5.90 -8.89
C ASP A 42 1.26 4.94 -9.84
N PRO A 43 0.54 4.36 -10.81
CA PRO A 43 1.18 3.58 -11.85
C PRO A 43 2.23 4.39 -12.61
N PRO A 44 3.40 3.82 -12.94
CA PRO A 44 4.41 4.50 -13.73
C PRO A 44 3.85 5.00 -15.06
N ALA A 45 4.42 6.10 -15.58
CA ALA A 45 4.06 6.63 -16.89
C ALA A 45 4.31 5.59 -18.00
N GLY A 46 3.44 5.57 -19.01
CA GLY A 46 3.53 4.65 -20.14
C GLY A 46 2.38 3.64 -20.20
N SER A 47 2.57 2.59 -21.00
CA SER A 47 1.56 1.54 -21.16
C SER A 47 1.49 0.64 -19.94
N ARG A 48 0.30 0.45 -19.40
CA ARG A 48 0.04 -0.48 -18.31
C ARG A 48 0.16 -1.94 -18.77
N PRO A 49 0.67 -2.83 -17.90
CA PRO A 49 0.65 -4.26 -18.18
C PRO A 49 -0.79 -4.77 -18.42
N PRO A 50 -0.98 -5.75 -19.35
CA PRO A 50 -2.32 -6.26 -19.65
C PRO A 50 -3.08 -6.80 -18.43
N PHE A 51 -2.38 -7.44 -17.50
CA PHE A 51 -2.98 -7.95 -16.26
C PHE A 51 -3.49 -6.79 -15.38
N ALA A 52 -2.71 -5.70 -15.24
CA ALA A 52 -3.14 -4.52 -14.50
C ALA A 52 -4.40 -3.89 -15.12
N LEU A 53 -4.47 -3.79 -16.46
CA LEU A 53 -5.66 -3.28 -17.15
C LEU A 53 -6.90 -4.13 -16.86
N SER A 54 -6.75 -5.45 -16.82
CA SER A 54 -7.88 -6.36 -16.49
C SER A 54 -8.40 -6.17 -15.06
N LEU A 55 -7.52 -5.82 -14.13
CA LEU A 55 -7.91 -5.52 -12.74
C LEU A 55 -8.56 -4.14 -12.63
N GLU A 56 -8.01 -3.12 -13.30
CA GLU A 56 -8.61 -1.78 -13.35
C GLU A 56 -10.04 -1.81 -13.92
N GLU A 57 -10.28 -2.65 -14.94
CA GLU A 57 -11.61 -2.88 -15.50
C GLU A 57 -12.55 -3.53 -14.47
N ARG A 58 -12.08 -4.53 -13.74
CA ARG A 58 -12.86 -5.15 -12.65
C ARG A 58 -13.22 -4.15 -11.53
N TRP A 59 -12.31 -3.24 -11.21
CA TRP A 59 -12.55 -2.19 -10.19
C TRP A 59 -13.43 -1.05 -10.70
N GLN A 60 -13.78 -1.01 -11.99
CA GLN A 60 -14.65 -0.02 -12.62
C GLN A 60 -14.18 1.44 -12.51
N ASN A 61 -12.91 1.67 -12.17
CA ASN A 61 -12.33 2.99 -11.98
C ASN A 61 -11.34 3.39 -13.10
N GLY A 62 -11.05 2.48 -14.02
CA GLY A 62 -10.16 2.72 -15.15
C GLY A 62 -8.81 3.35 -14.75
N PRO A 63 -8.33 4.36 -15.48
CA PRO A 63 -7.02 5.00 -15.22
C PRO A 63 -6.92 5.70 -13.85
N GLN A 64 -8.04 5.95 -13.19
CA GLN A 64 -8.13 6.60 -11.87
C GLN A 64 -8.23 5.59 -10.72
N ALA A 65 -8.10 4.29 -10.99
CA ALA A 65 -8.34 3.24 -10.01
C ALA A 65 -7.53 3.44 -8.72
N VAL A 66 -6.22 3.68 -8.82
CA VAL A 66 -5.37 3.87 -7.64
C VAL A 66 -5.74 5.13 -6.86
N ALA A 67 -6.00 6.24 -7.57
CA ALA A 67 -6.40 7.50 -6.91
C ALA A 67 -7.75 7.36 -6.19
N ALA A 68 -8.73 6.69 -6.80
CA ALA A 68 -10.03 6.41 -6.18
C ALA A 68 -9.86 5.53 -4.93
N ARG A 69 -9.10 4.45 -5.02
CA ARG A 69 -8.82 3.55 -3.89
C ARG A 69 -8.08 4.25 -2.74
N ARG A 70 -7.15 5.17 -3.02
CA ARG A 70 -6.53 5.98 -1.95
C ARG A 70 -7.53 6.84 -1.20
N LEU A 71 -8.52 7.41 -1.90
CA LEU A 71 -9.59 8.19 -1.25
C LEU A 71 -10.48 7.30 -0.39
N GLU A 72 -10.80 6.11 -0.87
CA GLU A 72 -11.60 5.11 -0.12
C GLU A 72 -10.83 4.65 1.14
N ASP A 73 -9.56 4.31 1.03
CA ASP A 73 -8.69 3.91 2.14
C ASP A 73 -8.57 5.03 3.19
N ALA A 74 -8.33 6.27 2.75
CA ALA A 74 -8.27 7.41 3.65
C ALA A 74 -9.61 7.66 4.38
N ALA A 75 -10.72 7.54 3.67
CA ALA A 75 -12.06 7.68 4.26
C ALA A 75 -12.35 6.56 5.25
N ALA A 76 -12.00 5.32 4.93
CA ALA A 76 -12.15 4.17 5.80
C ALA A 76 -11.32 4.31 7.09
N CYS A 77 -10.04 4.70 6.97
CA CYS A 77 -9.18 4.99 8.12
C CYS A 77 -9.78 6.10 9.00
N ALA A 78 -10.21 7.21 8.41
CA ALA A 78 -10.83 8.31 9.14
C ALA A 78 -12.11 7.88 9.87
N HIS A 79 -12.92 6.99 9.27
CA HIS A 79 -14.14 6.47 9.88
C HIS A 79 -13.87 5.70 11.18
N ILE A 80 -12.74 5.01 11.27
CA ILE A 80 -12.33 4.27 12.49
C ILE A 80 -11.36 5.07 13.37
N GLY A 81 -11.19 6.38 13.10
CA GLY A 81 -10.40 7.29 13.92
C GLY A 81 -8.89 7.22 13.70
N ALA A 82 -8.42 6.54 12.67
CA ALA A 82 -7.01 6.44 12.31
C ALA A 82 -6.62 7.47 11.23
N SER A 83 -5.32 7.75 11.14
CA SER A 83 -4.72 8.55 10.06
C SER A 83 -4.14 7.65 8.98
N ALA A 84 -4.49 7.87 7.72
CA ALA A 84 -3.89 7.17 6.60
C ALA A 84 -2.59 7.84 6.16
N VAL A 85 -1.57 7.02 5.89
CA VAL A 85 -0.29 7.43 5.32
C VAL A 85 -0.01 6.55 4.12
N HIS A 86 0.09 7.14 2.93
CA HIS A 86 0.33 6.41 1.70
C HIS A 86 1.78 6.61 1.25
N PHE A 87 2.51 5.51 1.04
CA PHE A 87 3.83 5.55 0.41
C PHE A 87 3.66 5.58 -1.11
N ASP A 88 4.59 6.25 -1.79
CA ASP A 88 4.58 6.40 -3.25
C ASP A 88 5.35 5.26 -3.94
N LEU A 89 4.95 4.03 -3.63
CA LEU A 89 5.46 2.83 -4.29
C LEU A 89 4.34 2.21 -5.12
N PRO A 90 4.51 2.00 -6.43
CA PRO A 90 3.49 1.39 -7.26
C PRO A 90 3.33 -0.10 -6.92
N ASP A 91 2.11 -0.60 -6.97
CA ASP A 91 1.79 -2.01 -6.82
C ASP A 91 2.54 -2.87 -7.85
N CYS A 92 2.84 -4.13 -7.49
CA CYS A 92 3.58 -5.07 -8.33
C CYS A 92 2.95 -5.26 -9.71
N ILE A 93 1.64 -5.18 -9.83
CA ILE A 93 0.92 -5.33 -11.11
C ILE A 93 1.26 -4.24 -12.14
N TYR A 94 1.76 -3.08 -11.69
CA TYR A 94 2.18 -1.97 -12.54
C TYR A 94 3.67 -1.96 -12.85
N ARG A 95 4.45 -2.77 -12.15
CA ARG A 95 5.90 -2.77 -12.26
C ARG A 95 6.40 -3.63 -13.43
N ARG A 96 7.62 -3.31 -13.86
CA ARG A 96 8.33 -4.06 -14.90
C ARG A 96 9.70 -4.48 -14.40
N LEU A 97 10.15 -5.62 -14.90
CA LEU A 97 11.51 -6.09 -14.73
C LEU A 97 12.50 -5.20 -15.52
N PRO A 98 13.82 -5.28 -15.24
CA PRO A 98 14.84 -4.49 -15.97
C PRO A 98 14.85 -4.68 -17.48
N ASP A 99 14.38 -5.82 -17.97
CA ASP A 99 14.24 -6.12 -19.40
C ASP A 99 12.98 -5.54 -20.05
N GLY A 100 12.14 -4.84 -19.24
CA GLY A 100 10.91 -4.22 -19.68
C GLY A 100 9.67 -5.13 -19.67
N GLN A 101 9.83 -6.43 -19.34
CA GLN A 101 8.68 -7.31 -19.20
C GLN A 101 7.86 -6.95 -17.96
N PRO A 102 6.52 -7.11 -17.99
CA PRO A 102 5.71 -6.97 -16.78
C PRO A 102 6.20 -7.91 -15.67
N LEU A 103 6.24 -7.40 -14.44
CA LEU A 103 6.57 -8.24 -13.27
C LEU A 103 5.50 -9.30 -13.02
N ILE A 104 4.24 -8.93 -13.21
CA ILE A 104 3.07 -9.79 -13.00
C ILE A 104 2.26 -9.84 -14.29
N ASN A 105 2.01 -11.04 -14.80
CA ASN A 105 1.24 -11.29 -16.02
C ASN A 105 -0.08 -12.02 -15.76
N SER A 106 -0.20 -12.66 -14.59
CA SER A 106 -1.36 -13.46 -14.20
C SER A 106 -1.54 -13.44 -12.68
N GLU A 107 -2.67 -13.95 -12.23
CA GLU A 107 -2.96 -14.13 -10.81
C GLU A 107 -2.00 -15.13 -10.15
N ASP A 108 -1.56 -16.14 -10.89
CA ASP A 108 -0.60 -17.14 -10.38
C ASP A 108 0.78 -16.54 -10.09
N ASP A 109 1.18 -15.49 -10.81
CA ASP A 109 2.46 -14.82 -10.60
C ASP A 109 2.53 -14.09 -9.24
N LEU A 110 1.38 -13.72 -8.68
CA LEU A 110 1.30 -13.08 -7.36
C LEU A 110 1.78 -13.98 -6.22
N TRP A 111 1.80 -15.29 -6.44
CA TRP A 111 2.18 -16.31 -5.45
C TRP A 111 3.59 -16.86 -5.66
N GLN A 112 4.31 -16.34 -6.64
CA GLN A 112 5.69 -16.76 -6.92
C GLN A 112 6.69 -16.08 -5.98
N PRO A 113 7.87 -16.69 -5.78
CA PRO A 113 8.96 -16.04 -5.06
C PRO A 113 9.33 -14.69 -5.69
N ILE A 114 9.74 -13.73 -4.84
CA ILE A 114 10.19 -12.42 -5.30
C ILE A 114 11.42 -12.59 -6.20
N PRO A 115 11.40 -12.14 -7.46
CA PRO A 115 12.54 -12.24 -8.34
C PRO A 115 13.68 -11.32 -7.89
N GLU A 116 14.93 -11.70 -8.19
CA GLU A 116 16.12 -10.95 -7.80
C GLU A 116 16.09 -9.49 -8.25
N GLY A 117 15.48 -9.21 -9.40
CA GLY A 117 15.30 -7.84 -9.92
C GLY A 117 14.50 -6.92 -9.01
N GLU A 118 13.74 -7.47 -8.06
CA GLU A 118 12.95 -6.70 -7.09
C GLU A 118 13.69 -6.43 -5.76
N TYR A 119 14.84 -7.05 -5.49
CA TYR A 119 15.59 -6.80 -4.25
C TYR A 119 15.98 -5.35 -4.01
N PRO A 120 16.34 -4.53 -5.03
CA PRO A 120 16.55 -3.11 -4.83
C PRO A 120 15.31 -2.40 -4.26
N ARG A 121 14.11 -2.85 -4.63
CA ARG A 121 12.85 -2.30 -4.12
C ARG A 121 12.65 -2.63 -2.63
N VAL A 122 13.04 -3.82 -2.21
CA VAL A 122 13.01 -4.20 -0.79
C VAL A 122 13.92 -3.29 0.03
N VAL A 123 15.14 -3.01 -0.47
CA VAL A 123 16.09 -2.10 0.18
C VAL A 123 15.53 -0.68 0.26
N GLU A 124 14.94 -0.18 -0.83
CA GLU A 124 14.30 1.13 -0.89
C GLU A 124 13.17 1.25 0.15
N LEU A 125 12.27 0.27 0.21
CA LEU A 125 11.18 0.23 1.18
C LEU A 125 11.70 0.22 2.62
N THR A 126 12.70 -0.63 2.91
CA THR A 126 13.32 -0.69 4.23
C THR A 126 13.84 0.69 4.65
N SER A 127 14.58 1.36 3.76
CA SER A 127 15.12 2.69 4.02
C SER A 127 14.03 3.74 4.25
N GLN A 128 12.96 3.71 3.47
CA GLN A 128 11.83 4.65 3.66
C GLN A 128 11.13 4.43 5.00
N LEU A 129 10.90 3.18 5.40
CA LEU A 129 10.28 2.85 6.69
C LEU A 129 11.17 3.26 7.87
N GLU A 130 12.47 2.95 7.82
CA GLU A 130 13.43 3.35 8.86
C GLU A 130 13.51 4.87 9.02
N THR A 131 13.62 5.60 7.89
CA THR A 131 13.65 7.06 7.90
C THR A 131 12.40 7.63 8.56
N ARG A 132 11.23 7.16 8.14
CA ARG A 132 9.96 7.67 8.66
C ARG A 132 9.78 7.34 10.14
N LEU A 133 10.18 6.14 10.58
CA LEU A 133 10.14 5.77 12.00
C LEU A 133 11.07 6.65 12.83
N THR A 134 12.29 6.90 12.36
CA THR A 134 13.28 7.71 13.06
C THR A 134 12.88 9.19 13.16
N GLU A 135 12.30 9.75 12.09
CA GLU A 135 11.90 11.16 12.04
C GLU A 135 10.66 11.47 12.90
N ASN A 136 9.71 10.53 12.98
CA ASN A 136 8.42 10.78 13.63
C ASN A 136 8.30 10.15 15.03
N TYR A 137 9.15 9.20 15.34
CA TYR A 137 9.13 8.49 16.62
C TYR A 137 10.55 8.42 17.18
N GLN A 138 10.75 8.98 18.38
CA GLN A 138 12.02 8.81 19.09
C GLN A 138 12.10 7.35 19.56
N LEU A 139 12.78 6.53 18.78
CA LEU A 139 13.09 5.14 19.10
C LEU A 139 14.34 5.07 19.96
#